data_58ce1aff45c5b0b08df7aa4da8c8d168
#
_entry.id   58ce1aff45c5b0b08df7aa4da8c8d168
#
_cell.length_a   1.000
_cell.length_b   1.000
_cell.length_c   1.000
_cell.angle_alpha   90.00
_cell.angle_beta   90.00
_cell.angle_gamma   90.00
#
_symmetry.space_group_name_H-M   'P 1'
#
loop_
_entity.id
_entity.type
_entity.pdbx_description
1 polymer ?
#
loop_
_entity_poly.entity_id
_entity_poly.type
_entity_poly.pdbx_seq_one_letter_code
_entity_poly.pdbx_strand_id
1 'polypeptide(L)'
;MCGIFGSNNKSSFYDLYQLNRSRGSYSHGFYCYRGGTDVVYKTDQELTLNDIPDNMEYYLGHNRAPTDDSTSFAEYACHPFNTKHYWYAHNGIINNHKELTEKYEEHYVVDSEWIGFYLEKHHFVKDALEEFSNNPFAVWILRRQHPHSFALARVANPIYKSKENNSFSSAQFEGSKLIEEGTVYDGKADEITSTLLKFKHKSPYFIPG
;
A
#
# COMPACT_ATOMS: atom_id res chain seq x y z
N MET A 1 -2.38 -5.64 -12.68
CA MET A 1 -2.75 -5.31 -11.28
C MET A 1 -1.48 -4.95 -10.53
N CYS A 2 -1.57 -3.97 -9.66
CA CYS A 2 -0.44 -3.57 -8.81
C CYS A 2 -0.14 -4.62 -7.71
N GLY A 3 1.01 -4.48 -7.04
CA GLY A 3 1.38 -5.27 -5.88
C GLY A 3 1.95 -4.40 -4.76
N ILE A 4 1.47 -4.59 -3.54
CA ILE A 4 2.10 -4.04 -2.33
C ILE A 4 2.79 -5.15 -1.57
N PHE A 5 3.90 -4.84 -0.94
CA PHE A 5 4.71 -5.80 -0.19
C PHE A 5 5.59 -5.10 0.84
N GLY A 6 6.07 -5.83 1.82
CA GLY A 6 6.98 -5.30 2.82
C GLY A 6 7.60 -6.39 3.69
N SER A 7 8.71 -6.04 4.32
CA SER A 7 9.46 -6.90 5.24
C SER A 7 10.35 -6.07 6.17
N ASN A 8 10.75 -6.63 7.30
CA ASN A 8 11.82 -6.10 8.15
C ASN A 8 13.22 -6.59 7.75
N ASN A 9 13.30 -7.42 6.71
CA ASN A 9 14.56 -7.97 6.20
C ASN A 9 14.75 -7.60 4.73
N LYS A 10 15.91 -7.06 4.37
CA LYS A 10 16.24 -6.60 3.03
C LYS A 10 16.12 -7.71 1.96
N SER A 11 16.67 -8.89 2.23
CA SER A 11 16.62 -10.00 1.27
C SER A 11 15.18 -10.47 1.06
N SER A 12 14.42 -10.67 2.14
CA SER A 12 13.01 -11.03 2.05
C SER A 12 12.18 -9.96 1.34
N PHE A 13 12.48 -8.67 1.55
CA PHE A 13 11.85 -7.59 0.82
C PHE A 13 12.13 -7.67 -0.68
N TYR A 14 13.37 -7.94 -1.07
CA TYR A 14 13.75 -8.10 -2.48
C TYR A 14 13.08 -9.32 -3.11
N ASP A 15 13.00 -10.45 -2.41
CA ASP A 15 12.29 -11.65 -2.88
C ASP A 15 10.79 -11.35 -3.11
N LEU A 16 10.16 -10.60 -2.20
CA LEU A 16 8.77 -10.16 -2.35
C LEU A 16 8.60 -9.15 -3.48
N TYR A 17 9.57 -8.26 -3.71
CA TYR A 17 9.60 -7.40 -4.87
C TYR A 17 9.57 -8.22 -6.16
N GLN A 18 10.48 -9.21 -6.29
CA GLN A 18 10.53 -10.06 -7.46
C GLN A 18 9.23 -10.86 -7.68
N LEU A 19 8.65 -11.40 -6.59
CA LEU A 19 7.38 -12.12 -6.64
C LEU A 19 6.24 -11.22 -7.16
N ASN A 20 6.19 -9.96 -6.73
CA ASN A 20 5.15 -9.00 -7.13
C ASN A 20 5.38 -8.38 -8.52
N ARG A 21 6.51 -8.60 -9.19
CA ARG A 21 6.72 -8.15 -10.58
C ARG A 21 5.73 -8.76 -11.56
N SER A 22 5.28 -9.98 -11.30
CA SER A 22 4.22 -10.62 -12.09
C SER A 22 2.88 -9.87 -12.03
N ARG A 23 2.68 -9.02 -11.01
CA ARG A 23 1.48 -8.18 -10.83
C ARG A 23 1.65 -6.80 -11.43
N GLY A 24 2.86 -6.26 -11.48
CA GLY A 24 3.16 -4.96 -12.07
C GLY A 24 4.67 -4.77 -12.23
N SER A 25 5.07 -4.39 -13.45
CA SER A 25 6.47 -4.17 -13.81
C SER A 25 6.72 -2.83 -14.51
N TYR A 26 5.73 -1.93 -14.46
CA TYR A 26 5.83 -0.63 -15.13
C TYR A 26 6.66 0.38 -14.34
N SER A 27 6.47 0.42 -13.03
CA SER A 27 7.30 1.21 -12.12
C SER A 27 7.31 0.58 -10.73
N HIS A 28 8.34 0.92 -9.98
CA HIS A 28 8.65 0.37 -8.68
C HIS A 28 8.93 1.49 -7.70
N GLY A 29 8.54 1.32 -6.46
CA GLY A 29 8.90 2.26 -5.42
C GLY A 29 8.83 1.64 -4.04
N PHE A 30 9.61 2.20 -3.13
CA PHE A 30 9.58 1.78 -1.74
C PHE A 30 9.83 2.95 -0.78
N TYR A 31 9.39 2.74 0.43
CA TYR A 31 9.72 3.51 1.61
C TYR A 31 10.42 2.59 2.60
N CYS A 32 11.47 3.09 3.24
CA CYS A 32 12.08 2.39 4.36
C CYS A 32 12.51 3.39 5.44
N TYR A 33 12.61 2.91 6.68
CA TYR A 33 12.84 3.73 7.85
C TYR A 33 13.82 3.09 8.82
N ARG A 34 14.64 3.92 9.48
CA ARG A 34 15.47 3.55 10.63
C ARG A 34 15.86 4.79 11.45
N GLY A 35 15.56 4.79 12.74
CA GLY A 35 16.15 5.69 13.72
C GLY A 35 16.02 7.19 13.39
N GLY A 36 14.90 7.63 12.81
CA GLY A 36 14.66 9.01 12.41
C GLY A 36 15.05 9.35 10.97
N THR A 37 15.61 8.39 10.23
CA THR A 37 15.92 8.53 8.80
C THR A 37 14.94 7.72 7.97
N ASP A 38 14.30 8.36 7.01
CA ASP A 38 13.48 7.73 5.99
C ASP A 38 14.12 7.86 4.61
N VAL A 39 13.93 6.84 3.79
CA VAL A 39 14.35 6.80 2.39
C VAL A 39 13.16 6.42 1.53
N VAL A 40 12.91 7.23 0.50
CA VAL A 40 11.92 6.95 -0.53
C VAL A 40 12.63 6.82 -1.87
N TYR A 41 12.31 5.77 -2.60
CA TYR A 41 12.88 5.51 -3.92
C TYR A 41 11.77 5.17 -4.90
N LYS A 42 11.84 5.70 -6.12
CA LYS A 42 10.90 5.46 -7.20
C LYS A 42 11.64 5.35 -8.52
N THR A 43 11.29 4.38 -9.35
CA THR A 43 11.96 4.13 -10.63
C THR A 43 11.04 3.37 -11.59
N ASP A 44 11.31 3.48 -12.90
CA ASP A 44 10.81 2.59 -13.94
C ASP A 44 11.81 1.46 -14.27
N GLN A 45 13.00 1.52 -13.68
CA GLN A 45 14.02 0.50 -13.86
C GLN A 45 13.82 -0.64 -12.85
N GLU A 46 14.22 -1.84 -13.25
CA GLU A 46 14.22 -2.99 -12.34
C GLU A 46 15.12 -2.72 -11.13
N LEU A 47 14.57 -2.92 -9.93
CA LEU A 47 15.34 -2.81 -8.70
C LEU A 47 16.35 -3.96 -8.59
N THR A 48 17.55 -3.61 -8.19
CA THR A 48 18.57 -4.54 -7.73
C THR A 48 18.68 -4.51 -6.20
N LEU A 49 19.33 -5.52 -5.65
CA LEU A 49 19.56 -5.55 -4.20
C LEU A 49 20.40 -4.34 -3.71
N ASN A 50 21.25 -3.78 -4.59
CA ASN A 50 22.09 -2.63 -4.27
C ASN A 50 21.31 -1.31 -4.19
N ASP A 51 20.15 -1.21 -4.82
CA ASP A 51 19.29 -0.02 -4.76
C ASP A 51 18.55 0.09 -3.43
N ILE A 52 18.51 -0.99 -2.66
CA ILE A 52 17.80 -1.07 -1.39
C ILE A 52 18.79 -0.81 -0.26
N PRO A 53 18.55 0.20 0.61
CA PRO A 53 19.41 0.50 1.76
C PRO A 53 19.54 -0.69 2.72
N ASP A 54 20.71 -0.81 3.35
CA ASP A 54 20.97 -1.82 4.37
C ASP A 54 20.44 -1.39 5.75
N ASN A 55 20.18 -2.39 6.60
CA ASN A 55 19.91 -2.20 8.02
C ASN A 55 18.72 -1.28 8.35
N MET A 56 17.68 -1.25 7.54
CA MET A 56 16.45 -0.55 7.87
C MET A 56 15.58 -1.39 8.82
N GLU A 57 14.76 -0.72 9.64
CA GLU A 57 13.83 -1.39 10.56
C GLU A 57 12.73 -2.13 9.80
N TYR A 58 12.29 -1.57 8.67
CA TYR A 58 11.34 -2.17 7.73
C TYR A 58 11.42 -1.50 6.35
N TYR A 59 10.86 -2.21 5.38
CA TYR A 59 10.75 -1.81 3.98
C TYR A 59 9.31 -2.00 3.52
N LEU A 60 8.72 -1.00 2.89
CA LEU A 60 7.35 -1.00 2.36
C LEU A 60 7.39 -0.69 0.87
N GLY A 61 6.96 -1.59 0.03
CA GLY A 61 7.13 -1.52 -1.42
C GLY A 61 5.81 -1.52 -2.19
N HIS A 62 5.93 -1.13 -3.47
CA HIS A 62 4.88 -1.17 -4.46
C HIS A 62 5.43 -1.43 -5.85
N ASN A 63 4.78 -2.34 -6.58
CA ASN A 63 4.98 -2.56 -8.01
C ASN A 63 3.72 -2.12 -8.76
N ARG A 64 3.88 -1.18 -9.70
CA ARG A 64 2.78 -0.60 -10.46
C ARG A 64 2.55 -1.37 -11.76
N ALA A 65 1.28 -1.67 -12.04
CA ALA A 65 0.79 -1.92 -13.36
C ALA A 65 -0.02 -0.68 -13.80
N PRO A 66 0.26 -0.08 -14.96
CA PRO A 66 -0.51 1.07 -15.42
C PRO A 66 -1.96 0.66 -15.69
N THR A 67 -2.87 1.59 -15.50
CA THR A 67 -4.30 1.41 -15.80
C THR A 67 -4.67 1.88 -17.20
N ASP A 68 -3.78 2.61 -17.86
CA ASP A 68 -3.90 3.02 -19.26
C ASP A 68 -2.55 2.90 -20.00
N ASP A 69 -2.61 2.79 -21.32
CA ASP A 69 -1.43 2.59 -22.18
C ASP A 69 -0.67 3.91 -22.50
N SER A 70 -1.11 5.04 -21.99
CA SER A 70 -0.65 6.36 -22.43
C SER A 70 0.51 6.95 -21.62
N THR A 71 0.99 6.28 -20.58
CA THR A 71 1.85 6.91 -19.60
C THR A 71 3.33 6.56 -19.76
N SER A 72 4.14 7.54 -20.18
CA SER A 72 5.55 7.56 -19.84
C SER A 72 5.73 7.58 -18.31
N PHE A 73 6.85 7.03 -17.83
CA PHE A 73 7.20 7.10 -16.42
C PHE A 73 7.13 8.54 -15.91
N ALA A 74 6.41 8.73 -14.83
CA ALA A 74 6.34 9.98 -14.10
C ALA A 74 6.41 9.68 -12.60
N GLU A 75 7.45 10.16 -11.95
CA GLU A 75 7.70 9.90 -10.52
C GLU A 75 6.52 10.28 -9.64
N TYR A 76 5.85 11.41 -9.95
CA TYR A 76 4.67 11.88 -9.22
C TYR A 76 3.48 10.91 -9.30
N ALA A 77 3.41 10.08 -10.36
CA ALA A 77 2.36 9.09 -10.56
C ALA A 77 2.72 7.70 -9.99
N CYS A 78 3.88 7.57 -9.32
CA CYS A 78 4.36 6.33 -8.75
C CYS A 78 4.22 6.29 -7.24
N HIS A 79 3.82 5.15 -6.72
CA HIS A 79 3.83 4.90 -5.29
C HIS A 79 5.27 4.74 -4.73
N PRO A 80 5.48 5.01 -3.44
CA PRO A 80 4.47 5.46 -2.49
C PRO A 80 4.11 6.94 -2.69
N PHE A 81 2.84 7.26 -2.46
CA PHE A 81 2.39 8.64 -2.37
C PHE A 81 2.59 9.20 -0.97
N ASN A 82 2.65 10.53 -0.89
CA ASN A 82 2.71 11.21 0.38
C ASN A 82 1.72 12.37 0.46
N THR A 83 1.29 12.63 1.69
CA THR A 83 0.59 13.84 2.09
C THR A 83 1.40 14.57 3.16
N LYS A 84 0.83 15.61 3.76
CA LYS A 84 1.46 16.30 4.89
C LYS A 84 1.79 15.34 6.04
N HIS A 85 0.87 14.38 6.34
CA HIS A 85 0.97 13.55 7.53
C HIS A 85 1.16 12.05 7.25
N TYR A 86 1.08 11.59 5.98
CA TYR A 86 1.09 10.18 5.65
C TYR A 86 2.02 9.84 4.49
N TRP A 87 2.55 8.61 4.50
CA TRP A 87 3.01 7.85 3.35
C TRP A 87 2.08 6.67 3.12
N TYR A 88 1.79 6.31 1.88
CA TYR A 88 0.91 5.18 1.58
C TYR A 88 1.15 4.60 0.18
N ALA A 89 0.78 3.34 0.01
CA ALA A 89 0.65 2.73 -1.30
C ALA A 89 -0.64 1.92 -1.41
N HIS A 90 -1.18 1.87 -2.61
CA HIS A 90 -2.46 1.30 -2.93
C HIS A 90 -2.36 0.31 -4.10
N ASN A 91 -2.96 -0.86 -3.93
CA ASN A 91 -3.26 -1.81 -4.99
C ASN A 91 -4.77 -1.91 -5.14
N GLY A 92 -5.30 -1.30 -6.19
CA GLY A 92 -6.74 -1.22 -6.48
C GLY A 92 -7.06 -0.10 -7.45
N ILE A 93 -8.34 0.19 -7.59
CA ILE A 93 -8.87 1.30 -8.40
C ILE A 93 -9.98 1.98 -7.60
N ILE A 94 -9.92 3.30 -7.45
CA ILE A 94 -11.01 4.11 -6.90
C ILE A 94 -11.97 4.45 -8.03
N ASN A 95 -12.96 3.59 -8.24
CA ASN A 95 -13.87 3.65 -9.40
C ASN A 95 -14.70 4.94 -9.47
N ASN A 96 -15.01 5.53 -8.33
CA ASN A 96 -15.82 6.75 -8.23
C ASN A 96 -14.98 8.04 -8.20
N HIS A 97 -13.72 8.00 -8.65
CA HIS A 97 -12.82 9.17 -8.61
C HIS A 97 -13.39 10.39 -9.36
N LYS A 98 -14.15 10.20 -10.45
CA LYS A 98 -14.80 11.29 -11.18
C LYS A 98 -15.89 11.99 -10.36
N GLU A 99 -16.73 11.21 -9.68
CA GLU A 99 -17.77 11.74 -8.77
C GLU A 99 -17.13 12.48 -7.59
N LEU A 100 -15.98 12.00 -7.09
CA LEU A 100 -15.23 12.65 -6.03
C LEU A 100 -14.65 13.98 -6.50
N THR A 101 -14.11 14.03 -7.72
CA THR A 101 -13.62 15.26 -8.36
C THR A 101 -14.73 16.33 -8.46
N GLU A 102 -15.91 15.95 -8.91
CA GLU A 102 -17.06 16.86 -8.98
C GLU A 102 -17.54 17.32 -7.62
N LYS A 103 -17.59 16.41 -6.65
CA LYS A 103 -18.08 16.67 -5.27
C LYS A 103 -17.18 17.60 -4.47
N TYR A 104 -15.86 17.47 -4.63
CA TYR A 104 -14.88 18.17 -3.81
C TYR A 104 -14.14 19.28 -4.57
N GLU A 105 -14.36 19.40 -5.89
CA GLU A 105 -13.66 20.34 -6.77
C GLU A 105 -12.12 20.17 -6.74
N GLU A 106 -11.66 18.94 -6.44
CA GLU A 106 -10.24 18.56 -6.37
C GLU A 106 -9.86 17.71 -7.58
N HIS A 107 -8.68 17.97 -8.15
CA HIS A 107 -8.18 17.28 -9.33
C HIS A 107 -6.89 16.53 -9.03
N TYR A 108 -6.95 15.21 -9.13
CA TYR A 108 -5.79 14.34 -8.95
C TYR A 108 -5.43 13.64 -10.27
N VAL A 109 -4.14 13.39 -10.46
CA VAL A 109 -3.62 12.71 -11.65
C VAL A 109 -3.85 11.21 -11.57
N VAL A 110 -3.79 10.66 -10.35
CA VAL A 110 -3.97 9.22 -10.07
C VAL A 110 -5.10 9.04 -9.08
N ASP A 111 -5.98 8.09 -9.35
CA ASP A 111 -7.12 7.75 -8.48
C ASP A 111 -6.71 7.47 -7.03
N SER A 112 -5.53 6.89 -6.83
CA SER A 112 -4.97 6.58 -5.51
C SER A 112 -4.72 7.82 -4.63
N GLU A 113 -4.62 9.03 -5.22
CA GLU A 113 -4.42 10.27 -4.45
C GLU A 113 -5.66 10.63 -3.62
N TRP A 114 -6.84 10.14 -3.99
CA TRP A 114 -8.06 10.26 -3.18
C TRP A 114 -7.93 9.59 -1.82
N ILE A 115 -7.11 8.56 -1.68
CA ILE A 115 -6.79 7.95 -0.38
C ILE A 115 -6.08 8.98 0.51
N GLY A 116 -5.11 9.70 -0.05
CA GLY A 116 -4.40 10.78 0.64
C GLY A 116 -5.34 11.89 1.12
N PHE A 117 -6.29 12.30 0.26
CA PHE A 117 -7.32 13.26 0.62
C PHE A 117 -8.13 12.80 1.85
N TYR A 118 -8.61 11.57 1.86
CA TYR A 118 -9.37 11.06 2.99
C TYR A 118 -8.52 10.86 4.25
N LEU A 119 -7.26 10.46 4.11
CA LEU A 119 -6.33 10.34 5.23
C LEU A 119 -6.07 11.70 5.91
N GLU A 120 -6.01 12.80 5.15
CA GLU A 120 -5.86 14.15 5.72
C GLU A 120 -7.17 14.69 6.31
N LYS A 121 -8.31 14.29 5.75
CA LYS A 121 -9.63 14.72 6.20
C LYS A 121 -10.05 14.08 7.52
N HIS A 122 -9.64 12.86 7.79
CA HIS A 122 -10.05 12.08 8.95
C HIS A 122 -8.94 11.96 9.99
N HIS A 123 -9.32 11.97 11.28
CA HIS A 123 -8.37 11.77 12.38
C HIS A 123 -7.86 10.31 12.50
N PHE A 124 -8.70 9.36 12.09
CA PHE A 124 -8.40 7.94 12.19
C PHE A 124 -8.31 7.30 10.80
N VAL A 125 -7.30 6.46 10.61
CA VAL A 125 -7.12 5.67 9.37
C VAL A 125 -8.36 4.84 9.05
N LYS A 126 -9.02 4.28 10.07
CA LYS A 126 -10.26 3.51 9.93
C LYS A 126 -11.34 4.31 9.19
N ASP A 127 -11.58 5.57 9.59
CA ASP A 127 -12.65 6.39 9.01
C ASP A 127 -12.31 6.79 7.56
N ALA A 128 -11.03 7.04 7.27
CA ALA A 128 -10.57 7.25 5.90
C ALA A 128 -10.81 6.00 5.02
N LEU A 129 -10.53 4.80 5.55
CA LEU A 129 -10.75 3.54 4.83
C LEU A 129 -12.23 3.29 4.52
N GLU A 130 -13.15 3.69 5.40
CA GLU A 130 -14.60 3.55 5.17
C GLU A 130 -15.09 4.35 3.95
N GLU A 131 -14.49 5.51 3.66
CA GLU A 131 -14.90 6.39 2.54
C GLU A 131 -14.72 5.74 1.16
N PHE A 132 -13.70 4.90 0.99
CA PHE A 132 -13.47 4.20 -0.28
C PHE A 132 -13.65 2.67 -0.20
N SER A 133 -14.24 2.18 0.87
CA SER A 133 -14.41 0.75 1.14
C SER A 133 -15.40 0.02 0.22
N ASN A 134 -16.10 0.74 -0.65
CA ASN A 134 -16.91 0.17 -1.71
C ASN A 134 -16.06 -0.26 -2.95
N ASN A 135 -14.78 0.07 -2.97
CA ASN A 135 -13.84 -0.31 -4.01
C ASN A 135 -12.96 -1.48 -3.55
N PRO A 136 -12.49 -2.34 -4.47
CA PRO A 136 -11.48 -3.33 -4.14
C PRO A 136 -10.13 -2.64 -3.91
N PHE A 137 -9.54 -2.84 -2.73
CA PHE A 137 -8.25 -2.26 -2.40
C PHE A 137 -7.40 -3.14 -1.49
N ALA A 138 -6.11 -2.91 -1.55
CA ALA A 138 -5.13 -3.31 -0.55
C ALA A 138 -4.18 -2.13 -0.34
N VAL A 139 -3.93 -1.74 0.91
CA VAL A 139 -3.10 -0.58 1.25
C VAL A 139 -2.13 -0.88 2.37
N TRP A 140 -0.95 -0.23 2.32
CA TRP A 140 -0.20 0.09 3.51
C TRP A 140 -0.20 1.62 3.69
N ILE A 141 -0.30 2.06 4.95
CA ILE A 141 -0.40 3.46 5.35
C ILE A 141 0.52 3.69 6.55
N LEU A 142 1.37 4.69 6.46
CA LEU A 142 2.29 5.08 7.51
C LEU A 142 2.04 6.54 7.89
N ARG A 143 1.90 6.83 9.20
CA ARG A 143 1.83 8.19 9.70
C ARG A 143 3.24 8.75 9.91
N ARG A 144 3.59 9.86 9.25
CA ARG A 144 4.95 10.44 9.26
C ARG A 144 5.44 10.82 10.67
N GLN A 145 4.53 11.20 11.56
CA GLN A 145 4.86 11.53 12.95
C GLN A 145 5.08 10.28 13.83
N HIS A 146 4.68 9.10 13.36
CA HIS A 146 4.83 7.82 14.04
C HIS A 146 5.44 6.77 13.09
N PRO A 147 6.68 7.00 12.63
CA PRO A 147 7.27 6.18 11.57
C PRO A 147 7.69 4.77 12.03
N HIS A 148 7.49 4.42 13.30
CA HIS A 148 7.77 3.07 13.85
C HIS A 148 6.64 2.07 13.60
N SER A 149 5.50 2.52 13.04
CA SER A 149 4.38 1.64 12.73
C SER A 149 3.68 2.03 11.43
N PHE A 150 3.08 1.04 10.78
CA PHE A 150 2.27 1.22 9.59
C PHE A 150 0.98 0.40 9.70
N ALA A 151 -0.07 0.84 9.04
CA ALA A 151 -1.32 0.11 8.95
C ALA A 151 -1.37 -0.71 7.65
N LEU A 152 -1.94 -1.93 7.73
CA LEU A 152 -2.36 -2.71 6.57
C LEU A 152 -3.88 -2.88 6.61
N ALA A 153 -4.52 -2.75 5.46
CA ALA A 153 -5.95 -3.00 5.33
C ALA A 153 -6.31 -3.44 3.90
N ARG A 154 -7.39 -4.21 3.78
CA ARG A 154 -7.89 -4.65 2.48
C ARG A 154 -9.40 -4.82 2.42
N VAL A 155 -9.92 -4.71 1.20
CA VAL A 155 -11.24 -5.19 0.77
C VAL A 155 -11.03 -5.86 -0.60
N ALA A 156 -11.45 -7.11 -0.74
CA ALA A 156 -11.33 -7.94 -1.94
C ALA A 156 -9.88 -8.20 -2.42
N ASN A 157 -9.07 -7.16 -2.67
CA ASN A 157 -7.68 -7.33 -3.11
C ASN A 157 -6.83 -7.99 -2.01
N PRO A 158 -5.97 -8.96 -2.36
CA PRO A 158 -5.28 -9.75 -1.36
C PRO A 158 -4.11 -9.00 -0.69
N ILE A 159 -3.96 -9.28 0.61
CA ILE A 159 -2.72 -9.11 1.38
C ILE A 159 -2.50 -10.40 2.16
N TYR A 160 -1.41 -11.08 1.89
CA TYR A 160 -0.94 -12.21 2.67
C TYR A 160 0.13 -11.74 3.63
N LYS A 161 0.15 -12.26 4.86
CA LYS A 161 1.20 -12.00 5.83
C LYS A 161 1.81 -13.27 6.37
N SER A 162 3.10 -13.26 6.67
CA SER A 162 3.78 -14.30 7.43
C SER A 162 4.02 -13.84 8.86
N LYS A 163 3.97 -14.79 9.80
CA LYS A 163 4.36 -14.56 11.20
C LYS A 163 5.87 -14.74 11.43
N GLU A 164 6.51 -15.55 10.59
CA GLU A 164 7.90 -15.98 10.83
C GLU A 164 8.92 -14.91 10.48
N ASN A 165 8.61 -14.06 9.50
CA ASN A 165 9.55 -13.07 8.97
C ASN A 165 8.97 -11.65 8.83
N ASN A 166 7.86 -11.34 9.53
CA ASN A 166 7.19 -10.04 9.51
C ASN A 166 7.02 -9.44 8.11
N SER A 167 6.66 -10.29 7.16
CA SER A 167 6.50 -9.94 5.76
C SER A 167 5.04 -9.94 5.37
N PHE A 168 4.71 -9.10 4.40
CA PHE A 168 3.41 -9.11 3.75
C PHE A 168 3.53 -8.90 2.24
N SER A 169 2.53 -9.35 1.49
CA SER A 169 2.54 -9.24 0.03
C SER A 169 1.14 -9.37 -0.56
N SER A 170 0.88 -8.70 -1.68
CA SER A 170 -0.30 -8.93 -2.52
C SER A 170 -0.27 -10.28 -3.23
N ALA A 171 0.91 -10.87 -3.41
CA ALA A 171 1.09 -12.23 -3.92
C ALA A 171 1.30 -13.19 -2.75
N GLN A 172 0.69 -14.37 -2.82
CA GLN A 172 0.90 -15.42 -1.82
C GLN A 172 2.34 -15.93 -1.86
N PHE A 173 2.94 -16.14 -0.71
CA PHE A 173 4.29 -16.69 -0.53
C PHE A 173 4.30 -17.76 0.57
N GLU A 174 5.38 -18.50 0.68
CA GLU A 174 5.50 -19.61 1.61
C GLU A 174 5.26 -19.17 3.06
N GLY A 175 4.50 -19.96 3.82
CA GLY A 175 4.14 -19.66 5.21
C GLY A 175 3.17 -18.48 5.40
N SER A 176 2.73 -17.82 4.33
CA SER A 176 1.83 -16.69 4.42
C SER A 176 0.36 -17.06 4.52
N LYS A 177 -0.43 -16.21 5.19
CA LYS A 177 -1.88 -16.32 5.32
C LYS A 177 -2.56 -15.02 4.93
N LEU A 178 -3.69 -15.13 4.23
CA LEU A 178 -4.53 -14.00 3.87
C LEU A 178 -5.03 -13.29 5.14
N ILE A 179 -4.91 -11.96 5.20
CA ILE A 179 -5.47 -11.17 6.30
C ILE A 179 -6.98 -10.98 6.13
N GLU A 180 -7.68 -10.70 7.22
CA GLU A 180 -9.13 -10.50 7.23
C GLU A 180 -9.51 -9.17 6.55
N GLU A 181 -10.58 -9.18 5.75
CA GLU A 181 -11.17 -7.96 5.17
C GLU A 181 -11.80 -7.07 6.24
N GLY A 182 -11.81 -5.76 5.98
CA GLY A 182 -12.43 -4.80 6.87
C GLY A 182 -11.75 -4.66 8.23
N THR A 183 -10.55 -5.24 8.40
CA THR A 183 -9.76 -5.17 9.62
C THR A 183 -8.48 -4.38 9.37
N VAL A 184 -8.15 -3.47 10.28
CA VAL A 184 -6.86 -2.78 10.28
C VAL A 184 -5.84 -3.64 11.01
N TYR A 185 -4.71 -3.90 10.38
CA TYR A 185 -3.55 -4.55 10.98
C TYR A 185 -2.49 -3.50 11.31
N ASP A 186 -1.88 -3.58 12.48
CA ASP A 186 -0.74 -2.76 12.88
C ASP A 186 0.55 -3.51 12.58
N GLY A 187 1.40 -2.91 11.77
CA GLY A 187 2.71 -3.44 11.41
C GLY A 187 3.82 -2.64 12.07
N LYS A 188 4.80 -3.33 12.63
CA LYS A 188 6.03 -2.80 13.21
C LYS A 188 7.21 -3.60 12.69
N ALA A 189 8.41 -3.19 13.08
CA ALA A 189 9.64 -3.89 12.69
C ALA A 189 9.67 -5.37 13.11
N ASP A 190 9.05 -5.72 14.23
CA ASP A 190 9.09 -7.05 14.85
C ASP A 190 7.82 -7.86 14.70
N GLU A 191 6.67 -7.23 14.35
CA GLU A 191 5.41 -7.95 14.22
C GLU A 191 4.39 -7.25 13.30
N ILE A 192 3.46 -8.03 12.77
CA ILE A 192 2.24 -7.56 12.11
C ILE A 192 1.06 -8.23 12.80
N THR A 193 0.26 -7.45 13.54
CA THR A 193 -0.86 -7.97 14.34
C THR A 193 -2.19 -7.38 13.88
N SER A 194 -3.28 -8.15 14.04
CA SER A 194 -4.63 -7.61 13.87
C SER A 194 -4.97 -6.70 15.03
N THR A 195 -5.53 -5.55 14.72
CA THR A 195 -6.10 -4.67 15.74
C THR A 195 -7.58 -5.00 15.98
N LEU A 196 -8.18 -4.41 16.99
CA LEU A 196 -9.63 -4.47 17.20
C LEU A 196 -10.39 -3.48 16.28
N LEU A 197 -9.68 -2.67 15.49
CA LEU A 197 -10.27 -1.68 14.61
C LEU A 197 -10.78 -2.36 13.34
N LYS A 198 -12.10 -2.44 13.24
CA LYS A 198 -12.82 -2.87 12.03
C LYS A 198 -13.47 -1.67 11.38
N PHE A 199 -13.51 -1.65 10.05
CA PHE A 199 -14.21 -0.65 9.27
C PHE A 199 -15.33 -1.29 8.45
N LYS A 200 -16.38 -0.52 8.21
CA LYS A 200 -17.50 -0.98 7.37
C LYS A 200 -17.04 -1.04 5.92
N HIS A 201 -17.37 -2.14 5.26
CA HIS A 201 -17.08 -2.32 3.84
C HIS A 201 -18.23 -3.07 3.16
N LYS A 202 -18.36 -2.89 1.85
CA LYS A 202 -19.20 -3.73 0.99
C LYS A 202 -18.27 -4.52 0.09
N SER A 203 -18.43 -5.84 0.07
CA SER A 203 -17.67 -6.63 -0.90
C SER A 203 -18.12 -6.21 -2.32
N PRO A 204 -17.19 -5.75 -3.17
CA PRO A 204 -17.52 -5.37 -4.55
C PRO A 204 -17.94 -6.57 -5.42
N TYR A 205 -17.78 -7.79 -4.91
CA TYR A 205 -18.18 -9.04 -5.56
C TYR A 205 -19.43 -9.66 -4.93
N PHE A 206 -20.11 -8.95 -4.02
CA PHE A 206 -21.39 -9.43 -3.50
C PHE A 206 -22.45 -9.28 -4.59
N ILE A 207 -22.87 -10.40 -5.19
CA ILE A 207 -24.06 -10.50 -6.03
C ILE A 207 -25.21 -10.83 -5.08
N PRO A 208 -26.19 -9.92 -4.88
CA PRO A 208 -27.40 -10.28 -4.12
C PRO A 208 -28.08 -11.43 -4.86
N GLY A 209 -28.26 -12.55 -4.17
CA GLY A 209 -29.09 -13.66 -4.65
C GLY A 209 -30.59 -13.34 -4.64
#